data_ff3f5e219fba17f96e5ec1a8f3540a97
#
_entry.id   ff3f5e219fba17f96e5ec1a8f3540a97
#
_cell.length_a   1.000
_cell.length_b   1.000
_cell.length_c   1.000
_cell.angle_alpha   90.00
_cell.angle_beta   90.00
_cell.angle_gamma   90.00
#
_symmetry.space_group_name_H-M   'P 1'
#
loop_
_entity.id
_entity.type
_entity.pdbx_description
1 polymer ?
#
loop_
_entity_poly.entity_id
_entity_poly.type
_entity_poly.pdbx_seq_one_letter_code
_entity_poly.pdbx_strand_id
1 'polypeptide(L)'
;TFKPLLYTLAVTDAGYTPETNIPGGPLTLGGKTISTEGGTMAYCLAKSLNGAAWHLMGTIGVHRTIEFARQCGIAAKLPPYPSIALGAAEIPMLQMLQSYTMFPNKGFNTPPVYFTRIEDKDGNLLYEFPISQSKEVIGEADAYTMVKLMQGVVQFGTARRVNSYNIPAEKAGKTGTTNGNTDGWFIGYTPELLAGTWVGCEDPFIPIYSSNSGGAEMSAPKWGLFMSNVYADKRLPYGKVTSFEQPAELKNNPIFAEQNFANIATSGDSLDAEENTDHRDDLMGNEEGDVTDDKLLKDSAAKKIKPAPKKKESDY
;
A
#
# COMPACT_ATOMS: atom_id res chain seq x y z
N THR A 1 1.57 -0.45 3.57
CA THR A 1 1.22 0.48 2.46
C THR A 1 0.96 -0.21 1.11
N PHE A 2 1.32 -1.49 0.93
CA PHE A 2 1.15 -2.21 -0.35
C PHE A 2 -0.32 -2.58 -0.69
N LYS A 3 -1.16 -2.82 0.33
CA LYS A 3 -2.56 -3.26 0.14
C LYS A 3 -3.38 -2.46 -0.88
N PRO A 4 -3.32 -1.12 -0.98
CA PRO A 4 -4.09 -0.38 -1.99
C PRO A 4 -3.86 -0.83 -3.42
N LEU A 5 -2.66 -1.29 -3.79
CA LEU A 5 -2.40 -1.81 -5.15
C LEU A 5 -3.18 -3.10 -5.41
N LEU A 6 -3.27 -3.98 -4.43
CA LEU A 6 -4.05 -5.21 -4.52
C LEU A 6 -5.57 -4.91 -4.55
N TYR A 7 -6.02 -3.96 -3.73
CA TYR A 7 -7.41 -3.51 -3.72
C TYR A 7 -7.80 -2.84 -5.04
N THR A 8 -6.89 -2.10 -5.66
CA THR A 8 -7.10 -1.56 -7.01
C THR A 8 -7.41 -2.67 -8.00
N LEU A 9 -6.62 -3.75 -8.02
CA LEU A 9 -6.88 -4.89 -8.88
C LEU A 9 -8.21 -5.60 -8.57
N ALA A 10 -8.63 -5.62 -7.32
CA ALA A 10 -9.95 -6.13 -6.97
C ALA A 10 -11.08 -5.28 -7.59
N VAL A 11 -10.89 -3.96 -7.66
CA VAL A 11 -11.84 -3.05 -8.34
C VAL A 11 -11.77 -3.24 -9.85
N THR A 12 -10.59 -3.13 -10.45
CA THR A 12 -10.40 -3.09 -11.92
C THR A 12 -10.62 -4.45 -12.60
N ASP A 13 -10.07 -5.52 -12.02
CA ASP A 13 -10.02 -6.84 -12.67
C ASP A 13 -11.15 -7.76 -12.20
N ALA A 14 -11.57 -7.62 -10.93
CA ALA A 14 -12.60 -8.49 -10.34
C ALA A 14 -13.98 -7.79 -10.16
N GLY A 15 -14.08 -6.48 -10.47
CA GLY A 15 -15.31 -5.72 -10.40
C GLY A 15 -15.84 -5.49 -8.98
N TYR A 16 -14.95 -5.52 -7.98
CA TYR A 16 -15.35 -5.28 -6.60
C TYR A 16 -15.72 -3.81 -6.38
N THR A 17 -16.73 -3.61 -5.55
CA THR A 17 -17.19 -2.28 -5.11
C THR A 17 -16.89 -2.09 -3.63
N PRO A 18 -16.96 -0.87 -3.10
CA PRO A 18 -16.79 -0.63 -1.66
C PRO A 18 -17.70 -1.49 -0.78
N GLU A 19 -18.89 -1.86 -1.25
CA GLU A 19 -19.86 -2.71 -0.55
C GLU A 19 -19.57 -4.21 -0.66
N THR A 20 -18.72 -4.61 -1.60
CA THR A 20 -18.46 -6.04 -1.82
C THR A 20 -17.95 -6.68 -0.52
N ASN A 21 -18.66 -7.70 -0.06
CA ASN A 21 -18.27 -8.42 1.14
C ASN A 21 -17.08 -9.35 0.87
N ILE A 22 -16.01 -9.16 1.62
CA ILE A 22 -14.85 -10.06 1.62
C ILE A 22 -15.04 -11.03 2.78
N PRO A 23 -15.11 -12.36 2.51
CA PRO A 23 -15.37 -13.32 3.57
C PRO A 23 -14.23 -13.36 4.57
N GLY A 24 -14.60 -13.53 5.84
CA GLY A 24 -13.68 -13.88 6.93
C GLY A 24 -13.35 -15.37 6.94
N GLY A 25 -12.63 -15.78 7.97
CA GLY A 25 -12.26 -17.17 8.20
C GLY A 25 -10.88 -17.56 7.68
N PRO A 26 -10.48 -18.82 7.88
CA PRO A 26 -9.16 -19.29 7.50
C PRO A 26 -9.02 -19.46 5.98
N LEU A 27 -7.94 -18.91 5.43
CA LEU A 27 -7.56 -19.13 4.02
C LEU A 27 -6.08 -19.48 3.94
N THR A 28 -5.79 -20.60 3.29
CA THR A 28 -4.41 -21.07 3.09
C THR A 28 -3.93 -20.77 1.68
N LEU A 29 -2.85 -20.00 1.57
CA LEU A 29 -2.16 -19.72 0.31
C LEU A 29 -0.66 -19.92 0.50
N GLY A 30 -0.03 -20.64 -0.42
CA GLY A 30 1.42 -20.89 -0.36
C GLY A 30 1.89 -21.56 0.93
N GLY A 31 1.07 -22.44 1.51
CA GLY A 31 1.36 -23.14 2.76
C GLY A 31 1.15 -22.34 4.04
N LYS A 32 0.75 -21.05 3.95
CA LYS A 32 0.44 -20.21 5.11
C LYS A 32 -1.06 -19.99 5.23
N THR A 33 -1.60 -20.20 6.42
CA THR A 33 -3.00 -19.92 6.74
C THR A 33 -3.11 -18.62 7.52
N ILE A 34 -4.03 -17.75 7.09
CA ILE A 34 -4.42 -16.54 7.81
C ILE A 34 -5.92 -16.60 8.03
N SER A 35 -6.34 -16.34 9.26
CA SER A 35 -7.75 -16.22 9.64
C SER A 35 -8.00 -14.83 10.18
N THR A 36 -9.05 -14.20 9.69
CA THR A 36 -9.52 -12.91 10.22
C THR A 36 -11.01 -12.76 10.00
N GLU A 37 -11.54 -11.71 10.56
CA GLU A 37 -12.89 -11.24 10.27
C GLU A 37 -13.02 -10.82 8.80
N GLY A 38 -14.21 -10.97 8.27
CA GLY A 38 -14.62 -10.45 6.98
C GLY A 38 -15.31 -9.09 7.13
N GLY A 39 -15.88 -8.62 6.05
CA GLY A 39 -16.65 -7.39 6.02
C GLY A 39 -16.65 -6.76 4.65
N THR A 40 -17.25 -5.58 4.52
CA THR A 40 -17.19 -4.85 3.27
C THR A 40 -15.75 -4.52 2.87
N MET A 41 -15.51 -4.39 1.59
CA MET A 41 -14.18 -4.01 1.06
C MET A 41 -13.69 -2.70 1.71
N ALA A 42 -14.60 -1.73 1.91
CA ALA A 42 -14.27 -0.46 2.54
C ALA A 42 -13.85 -0.64 4.01
N TYR A 43 -14.60 -1.42 4.80
CA TYR A 43 -14.25 -1.76 6.18
C TYR A 43 -12.90 -2.47 6.26
N CYS A 44 -12.71 -3.50 5.44
CA CYS A 44 -11.49 -4.30 5.42
C CYS A 44 -10.23 -3.46 5.13
N LEU A 45 -10.31 -2.48 4.20
CA LEU A 45 -9.20 -1.58 3.92
C LEU A 45 -9.01 -0.57 5.05
N ALA A 46 -10.09 -0.01 5.60
CA ALA A 46 -10.06 0.96 6.69
C ALA A 46 -9.37 0.38 7.93
N LYS A 47 -9.73 -0.85 8.32
CA LYS A 47 -9.13 -1.58 9.45
C LYS A 47 -7.82 -2.26 9.07
N SER A 48 -7.46 -2.26 7.79
CA SER A 48 -6.23 -2.90 7.28
C SER A 48 -6.15 -4.41 7.52
N LEU A 49 -7.29 -5.13 7.44
CA LEU A 49 -7.37 -6.55 7.74
C LEU A 49 -6.43 -7.39 6.86
N ASN A 50 -5.66 -8.27 7.49
CA ASN A 50 -4.70 -9.12 6.78
C ASN A 50 -5.41 -10.25 6.02
N GLY A 51 -6.45 -10.85 6.61
CA GLY A 51 -7.22 -11.92 5.96
C GLY A 51 -7.93 -11.44 4.71
N ALA A 52 -8.48 -10.22 4.72
CA ALA A 52 -9.08 -9.63 3.52
C ALA A 52 -8.06 -9.47 2.39
N ALA A 53 -6.86 -8.93 2.70
CA ALA A 53 -5.78 -8.83 1.70
C ALA A 53 -5.33 -10.22 1.20
N TRP A 54 -5.32 -11.21 2.10
CA TRP A 54 -5.00 -12.59 1.77
C TRP A 54 -6.02 -13.20 0.82
N HIS A 55 -7.31 -12.95 1.09
CA HIS A 55 -8.41 -13.41 0.23
C HIS A 55 -8.34 -12.77 -1.16
N LEU A 56 -8.13 -11.46 -1.24
CA LEU A 56 -7.95 -10.76 -2.52
C LEU A 56 -6.73 -11.29 -3.29
N MET A 57 -5.64 -11.62 -2.59
CA MET A 57 -4.47 -12.25 -3.23
C MET A 57 -4.82 -13.61 -3.84
N GLY A 58 -5.68 -14.39 -3.20
CA GLY A 58 -6.19 -15.66 -3.75
C GLY A 58 -7.02 -15.45 -5.01
N THR A 59 -7.79 -14.36 -5.07
CA THR A 59 -8.64 -14.02 -6.22
C THR A 59 -7.82 -13.48 -7.39
N ILE A 60 -6.92 -12.53 -7.14
CA ILE A 60 -6.15 -11.82 -8.18
C ILE A 60 -4.91 -12.60 -8.62
N GLY A 61 -4.24 -13.24 -7.67
CA GLY A 61 -3.00 -13.97 -7.90
C GLY A 61 -1.74 -13.09 -7.82
N VAL A 62 -0.65 -13.75 -7.44
CA VAL A 62 0.65 -13.09 -7.19
C VAL A 62 1.23 -12.47 -8.46
N HIS A 63 1.16 -13.19 -9.57
CA HIS A 63 1.78 -12.76 -10.82
C HIS A 63 1.16 -11.45 -11.33
N ARG A 64 -0.18 -11.38 -11.36
CA ARG A 64 -0.92 -10.20 -11.78
C ARG A 64 -0.64 -9.00 -10.85
N THR A 65 -0.53 -9.25 -9.56
CA THR A 65 -0.20 -8.21 -8.57
C THR A 65 1.20 -7.63 -8.79
N ILE A 66 2.19 -8.46 -9.06
CA ILE A 66 3.57 -8.02 -9.38
C ILE A 66 3.61 -7.23 -10.69
N GLU A 67 2.91 -7.71 -11.71
CA GLU A 67 2.83 -7.01 -12.99
C GLU A 67 2.24 -5.60 -12.84
N PHE A 68 1.13 -5.48 -12.12
CA PHE A 68 0.51 -4.19 -11.85
C PHE A 68 1.41 -3.26 -11.03
N ALA A 69 2.07 -3.79 -9.99
CA ALA A 69 3.03 -3.01 -9.21
C ALA A 69 4.17 -2.43 -10.09
N ARG A 70 4.64 -3.19 -11.09
CA ARG A 70 5.61 -2.70 -12.08
C ARG A 70 5.03 -1.61 -12.97
N GLN A 71 3.80 -1.76 -13.43
CA GLN A 71 3.10 -0.71 -14.21
C GLN A 71 2.96 0.58 -13.41
N CYS A 72 2.83 0.48 -12.07
CA CYS A 72 2.78 1.61 -11.15
C CYS A 72 4.16 2.16 -10.74
N GLY A 73 5.26 1.72 -11.39
CA GLY A 73 6.60 2.27 -11.16
C GLY A 73 7.41 1.59 -10.06
N ILE A 74 6.98 0.44 -9.54
CA ILE A 74 7.75 -0.34 -8.56
C ILE A 74 8.75 -1.21 -9.31
N ALA A 75 10.01 -0.78 -9.36
CA ALA A 75 11.12 -1.50 -9.98
C ALA A 75 11.82 -2.49 -9.03
N ALA A 76 11.58 -2.38 -7.71
CA ALA A 76 12.15 -3.26 -6.70
C ALA A 76 11.81 -4.73 -6.99
N LYS A 77 12.69 -5.64 -6.58
CA LYS A 77 12.46 -7.09 -6.71
C LYS A 77 11.34 -7.50 -5.75
N LEU A 78 10.20 -7.87 -6.30
CA LEU A 78 9.07 -8.35 -5.53
C LEU A 78 9.11 -9.88 -5.41
N PRO A 79 8.97 -10.44 -4.20
CA PRO A 79 8.97 -11.88 -4.00
C PRO A 79 7.70 -12.49 -4.63
N PRO A 80 7.83 -13.61 -5.39
CA PRO A 80 6.69 -14.24 -6.08
C PRO A 80 5.86 -15.12 -5.14
N TYR A 81 5.56 -14.62 -3.94
CA TYR A 81 4.81 -15.34 -2.91
C TYR A 81 3.59 -14.55 -2.45
N PRO A 82 2.51 -15.22 -2.01
CA PRO A 82 1.29 -14.55 -1.55
C PRO A 82 1.51 -13.53 -0.41
N SER A 83 2.56 -13.67 0.38
CA SER A 83 2.91 -12.72 1.47
C SER A 83 3.12 -11.28 1.01
N ILE A 84 3.32 -11.03 -0.30
CA ILE A 84 3.37 -9.68 -0.87
C ILE A 84 2.06 -8.90 -0.60
N ALA A 85 0.92 -9.59 -0.47
CA ALA A 85 -0.36 -8.98 -0.09
C ALA A 85 -0.28 -8.22 1.24
N LEU A 86 0.58 -8.69 2.14
CA LEU A 86 0.80 -8.12 3.46
C LEU A 86 1.93 -7.09 3.49
N GLY A 87 2.59 -6.87 2.34
CA GLY A 87 3.69 -5.93 2.22
C GLY A 87 5.05 -6.53 2.58
N ALA A 88 5.20 -7.86 2.50
CA ALA A 88 6.47 -8.55 2.72
C ALA A 88 7.44 -8.34 1.54
N ALA A 89 7.77 -7.08 1.24
CA ALA A 89 8.72 -6.69 0.21
C ALA A 89 9.42 -5.39 0.61
N GLU A 90 10.71 -5.32 0.38
CA GLU A 90 11.49 -4.10 0.55
C GLU A 90 11.35 -3.24 -0.70
N ILE A 91 10.65 -2.12 -0.56
CA ILE A 91 10.37 -1.20 -1.66
C ILE A 91 10.85 0.20 -1.25
N PRO A 92 11.69 0.86 -2.05
CA PRO A 92 12.08 2.24 -1.78
C PRO A 92 10.86 3.17 -1.66
N MET A 93 10.88 4.08 -0.68
CA MET A 93 9.77 4.99 -0.42
C MET A 93 9.31 5.73 -1.68
N LEU A 94 10.24 6.20 -2.49
CA LEU A 94 9.93 6.96 -3.68
C LEU A 94 9.16 6.15 -4.73
N GLN A 95 9.45 4.84 -4.86
CA GLN A 95 8.69 3.95 -5.74
C GLN A 95 7.27 3.72 -5.20
N MET A 96 7.12 3.60 -3.87
CA MET A 96 5.80 3.55 -3.25
C MET A 96 5.03 4.85 -3.44
N LEU A 97 5.66 6.02 -3.29
CA LEU A 97 5.03 7.31 -3.57
C LEU A 97 4.62 7.41 -5.05
N GLN A 98 5.51 7.04 -5.98
CA GLN A 98 5.16 7.01 -7.39
C GLN A 98 3.93 6.15 -7.66
N SER A 99 3.85 4.96 -7.06
CA SER A 99 2.69 4.08 -7.26
C SER A 99 1.37 4.67 -6.75
N TYR A 100 1.41 5.58 -5.79
CA TYR A 100 0.22 6.26 -5.25
C TYR A 100 -0.21 7.48 -6.06
N THR A 101 0.64 8.01 -6.93
CA THR A 101 0.28 9.21 -7.73
C THR A 101 -0.98 9.01 -8.57
N MET A 102 -1.26 7.79 -9.00
CA MET A 102 -2.44 7.47 -9.80
C MET A 102 -3.77 7.77 -9.08
N PHE A 103 -3.82 7.74 -7.75
CA PHE A 103 -5.06 7.94 -7.02
C PHE A 103 -5.53 9.41 -7.07
N PRO A 104 -4.75 10.41 -6.59
CA PRO A 104 -5.17 11.81 -6.70
C PRO A 104 -5.10 12.35 -8.14
N ASN A 105 -4.38 11.68 -9.04
CA ASN A 105 -4.17 12.10 -10.42
C ASN A 105 -5.06 11.33 -11.42
N LYS A 106 -6.30 11.00 -11.03
CA LYS A 106 -7.35 10.46 -11.91
C LYS A 106 -6.91 9.24 -12.73
N GLY A 107 -6.11 8.36 -12.13
CA GLY A 107 -5.61 7.14 -12.76
C GLY A 107 -4.24 7.25 -13.44
N PHE A 108 -3.65 8.45 -13.49
CA PHE A 108 -2.35 8.67 -14.10
C PHE A 108 -1.20 8.50 -13.10
N ASN A 109 -0.32 7.56 -13.37
CA ASN A 109 0.94 7.39 -12.65
C ASN A 109 1.98 8.39 -13.15
N THR A 110 2.61 9.11 -12.23
CA THR A 110 3.58 10.18 -12.54
C THR A 110 4.95 9.79 -12.01
N PRO A 111 5.94 9.61 -12.89
CA PRO A 111 7.32 9.36 -12.46
C PRO A 111 7.90 10.54 -11.69
N PRO A 112 8.79 10.30 -10.70
CA PRO A 112 9.45 11.38 -9.96
C PRO A 112 10.44 12.12 -10.86
N VAL A 113 10.52 13.44 -10.69
CA VAL A 113 11.46 14.31 -11.37
C VAL A 113 12.45 14.84 -10.34
N TYR A 114 13.74 14.61 -10.54
CA TYR A 114 14.80 15.06 -9.65
C TYR A 114 15.50 16.32 -10.15
N PHE A 115 15.68 16.40 -11.46
CA PHE A 115 16.37 17.49 -12.13
C PHE A 115 15.54 17.90 -13.34
N THR A 116 15.35 19.19 -13.49
CA THR A 116 14.70 19.75 -14.70
C THR A 116 15.73 20.29 -15.67
N ARG A 117 16.82 20.89 -15.18
CA ARG A 117 17.88 21.46 -15.99
C ARG A 117 19.21 21.53 -15.22
N ILE A 118 20.28 21.64 -15.97
CA ILE A 118 21.63 21.93 -15.45
C ILE A 118 22.09 23.24 -16.08
N GLU A 119 22.55 24.17 -15.25
CA GLU A 119 23.08 25.46 -15.67
C GLU A 119 24.55 25.60 -15.21
N ASP A 120 25.34 26.37 -15.94
CA ASP A 120 26.67 26.77 -15.49
C ASP A 120 26.60 27.86 -14.42
N LYS A 121 27.76 28.29 -13.90
CA LYS A 121 27.86 29.35 -12.89
C LYS A 121 27.36 30.72 -13.35
N ASP A 122 27.25 30.93 -14.66
CA ASP A 122 26.81 32.16 -15.28
C ASP A 122 25.32 32.12 -15.70
N GLY A 123 24.62 31.00 -15.42
CA GLY A 123 23.21 30.79 -15.68
C GLY A 123 22.91 30.29 -17.11
N ASN A 124 23.96 29.92 -17.87
CA ASN A 124 23.72 29.34 -19.19
C ASN A 124 23.22 27.91 -19.08
N LEU A 125 22.19 27.58 -19.85
CA LEU A 125 21.62 26.25 -19.91
C LEU A 125 22.63 25.27 -20.56
N LEU A 126 23.08 24.26 -19.76
CA LEU A 126 23.93 23.18 -20.23
C LEU A 126 23.14 21.98 -20.70
N TYR A 127 22.07 21.67 -20.00
CA TYR A 127 21.19 20.54 -20.34
C TYR A 127 19.80 20.73 -19.75
N GLU A 128 18.76 20.37 -20.51
CA GLU A 128 17.38 20.31 -20.05
C GLU A 128 16.88 18.87 -20.13
N PHE A 129 16.37 18.37 -18.99
CA PHE A 129 15.85 17.01 -18.90
C PHE A 129 14.43 16.97 -19.49
N PRO A 130 14.11 15.95 -20.32
CA PRO A 130 12.75 15.79 -20.79
C PRO A 130 11.82 15.53 -19.60
N ILE A 131 10.70 16.22 -19.57
CA ILE A 131 9.66 15.98 -18.55
C ILE A 131 9.06 14.60 -18.81
N SER A 132 9.19 13.71 -17.82
CA SER A 132 8.57 12.40 -17.87
C SER A 132 7.05 12.54 -17.94
N GLN A 133 6.42 11.94 -18.96
CA GLN A 133 4.98 11.97 -19.10
C GLN A 133 4.31 11.04 -18.11
N SER A 134 3.21 11.49 -17.51
CA SER A 134 2.33 10.64 -16.73
C SER A 134 1.67 9.58 -17.63
N LYS A 135 1.51 8.37 -17.14
CA LYS A 135 0.88 7.26 -17.86
C LYS A 135 -0.40 6.85 -17.16
N GLU A 136 -1.49 6.75 -17.88
CA GLU A 136 -2.71 6.16 -17.37
C GLU A 136 -2.48 4.67 -17.07
N VAL A 137 -2.80 4.26 -15.84
CA VAL A 137 -2.65 2.87 -15.36
C VAL A 137 -3.97 2.26 -14.88
N ILE A 138 -4.93 3.12 -14.53
CA ILE A 138 -6.32 2.74 -14.19
C ILE A 138 -7.28 3.82 -14.68
N GLY A 139 -8.57 3.49 -14.79
CA GLY A 139 -9.60 4.45 -15.12
C GLY A 139 -9.86 5.50 -14.03
N GLU A 140 -10.41 6.65 -14.39
CA GLU A 140 -10.72 7.74 -13.43
C GLU A 140 -11.72 7.30 -12.35
N ALA A 141 -12.74 6.52 -12.71
CA ALA A 141 -13.73 5.99 -11.77
C ALA A 141 -13.11 5.02 -10.75
N ASP A 142 -12.20 4.16 -11.20
CA ASP A 142 -11.49 3.23 -10.31
C ASP A 142 -10.55 3.97 -9.38
N ALA A 143 -9.84 4.99 -9.90
CA ALA A 143 -8.99 5.86 -9.09
C ALA A 143 -9.81 6.56 -8.00
N TYR A 144 -10.98 7.13 -8.35
CA TYR A 144 -11.87 7.77 -7.39
C TYR A 144 -12.43 6.77 -6.37
N THR A 145 -12.80 5.56 -6.80
CA THR A 145 -13.22 4.48 -5.89
C THR A 145 -12.14 4.19 -4.85
N MET A 146 -10.89 4.10 -5.29
CA MET A 146 -9.75 3.90 -4.37
C MET A 146 -9.49 5.12 -3.48
N VAL A 147 -9.70 6.34 -3.97
CA VAL A 147 -9.65 7.56 -3.14
C VAL A 147 -10.67 7.44 -2.00
N LYS A 148 -11.93 7.08 -2.29
CA LYS A 148 -12.97 6.91 -1.28
C LYS A 148 -12.63 5.82 -0.27
N LEU A 149 -12.14 4.67 -0.73
CA LEU A 149 -11.68 3.60 0.15
C LEU A 149 -10.56 4.06 1.10
N MET A 150 -9.59 4.85 0.60
CA MET A 150 -8.50 5.39 1.42
C MET A 150 -8.91 6.61 2.26
N GLN A 151 -9.95 7.35 1.89
CA GLN A 151 -10.61 8.29 2.79
C GLN A 151 -11.19 7.56 4.01
N GLY A 152 -11.79 6.37 3.81
CA GLY A 152 -12.28 5.52 4.90
C GLY A 152 -11.18 5.15 5.92
N VAL A 153 -9.94 4.92 5.48
CA VAL A 153 -8.79 4.67 6.37
C VAL A 153 -8.53 5.87 7.30
N VAL A 154 -8.67 7.10 6.77
CA VAL A 154 -8.46 8.34 7.54
C VAL A 154 -9.66 8.69 8.40
N GLN A 155 -10.88 8.44 7.93
CA GLN A 155 -12.10 8.82 8.65
C GLN A 155 -12.47 7.81 9.75
N PHE A 156 -12.42 6.51 9.44
CA PHE A 156 -12.96 5.43 10.28
C PHE A 156 -11.91 4.40 10.69
N GLY A 157 -10.72 4.44 10.05
CA GLY A 157 -9.74 3.38 10.13
C GLY A 157 -8.47 3.74 10.91
N THR A 158 -7.39 3.07 10.51
CA THR A 158 -6.09 3.10 11.19
C THR A 158 -5.40 4.47 11.17
N ALA A 159 -5.80 5.41 10.31
CA ALA A 159 -5.21 6.75 10.24
C ALA A 159 -6.08 7.87 10.83
N ARG A 160 -7.05 7.57 11.69
CA ARG A 160 -7.98 8.56 12.28
C ARG A 160 -7.29 9.75 12.94
N ARG A 161 -6.10 9.55 13.51
CA ARG A 161 -5.33 10.63 14.15
C ARG A 161 -4.98 11.78 13.21
N VAL A 162 -4.92 11.53 11.91
CA VAL A 162 -4.67 12.59 10.91
C VAL A 162 -5.74 13.68 10.94
N ASN A 163 -6.97 13.37 11.41
CA ASN A 163 -8.06 14.34 11.49
C ASN A 163 -7.89 15.38 12.60
N SER A 164 -6.99 15.16 13.56
CA SER A 164 -6.68 16.16 14.59
C SER A 164 -5.81 17.31 14.09
N TYR A 165 -5.24 17.20 12.88
CA TYR A 165 -4.40 18.22 12.28
C TYR A 165 -5.23 19.14 11.39
N ASN A 166 -4.93 20.45 11.44
CA ASN A 166 -5.63 21.46 10.66
C ASN A 166 -5.17 21.41 9.18
N ILE A 167 -5.81 20.54 8.40
CA ILE A 167 -5.59 20.40 6.95
C ILE A 167 -6.95 20.69 6.30
N PRO A 168 -7.12 21.83 5.61
CA PRO A 168 -8.40 22.29 5.07
C PRO A 168 -8.83 21.58 3.79
N ALA A 169 -8.27 20.42 3.50
CA ALA A 169 -8.57 19.60 2.32
C ALA A 169 -8.97 18.19 2.73
N GLU A 170 -9.72 17.52 1.87
CA GLU A 170 -9.97 16.09 1.99
C GLU A 170 -8.66 15.30 2.02
N LYS A 171 -8.64 14.24 2.79
CA LYS A 171 -7.45 13.44 3.06
C LYS A 171 -7.74 11.97 2.81
N ALA A 172 -6.84 11.33 2.10
CA ALA A 172 -6.84 9.90 1.91
C ALA A 172 -5.44 9.33 2.17
N GLY A 173 -5.33 8.05 2.51
CA GLY A 173 -4.02 7.46 2.75
C GLY A 173 -4.08 6.06 3.34
N LYS A 174 -2.89 5.50 3.57
CA LYS A 174 -2.74 4.15 4.12
C LYS A 174 -1.55 4.04 5.05
N THR A 175 -1.79 3.46 6.21
CA THR A 175 -0.77 3.07 7.18
C THR A 175 -0.06 1.78 6.76
N GLY A 176 1.16 1.61 7.21
CA GLY A 176 1.91 0.36 7.13
C GLY A 176 2.69 0.16 8.44
N THR A 177 2.72 -1.08 8.88
CA THR A 177 3.49 -1.51 10.05
C THR A 177 4.10 -2.86 9.72
N THR A 178 5.38 -3.02 9.97
CA THR A 178 6.07 -4.32 9.82
C THR A 178 5.83 -5.20 11.03
N ASN A 179 5.99 -6.51 10.84
CA ASN A 179 6.01 -7.45 11.96
C ASN A 179 7.13 -7.05 12.91
N GLY A 180 6.88 -7.15 14.22
CA GLY A 180 7.84 -6.73 15.23
C GLY A 180 7.98 -5.20 15.42
N ASN A 181 7.14 -4.40 14.76
CA ASN A 181 7.14 -2.92 14.88
C ASN A 181 8.50 -2.28 14.56
N THR A 182 9.26 -2.80 13.62
CA THR A 182 10.55 -2.21 13.19
C THR A 182 10.37 -0.99 12.30
N ASP A 183 9.22 -0.92 11.59
CA ASP A 183 8.90 0.16 10.67
C ASP A 183 7.46 0.65 10.82
N GLY A 184 7.30 1.94 10.84
CA GLY A 184 6.03 2.63 10.69
C GLY A 184 5.98 3.44 9.39
N TRP A 185 4.95 3.23 8.57
CA TRP A 185 4.73 3.92 7.31
C TRP A 185 3.39 4.62 7.30
N PHE A 186 3.34 5.78 6.69
CA PHE A 186 2.10 6.39 6.23
C PHE A 186 2.33 7.07 4.87
N ILE A 187 1.52 6.70 3.90
CA ILE A 187 1.43 7.40 2.62
C ILE A 187 0.04 8.00 2.54
N GLY A 188 -0.02 9.31 2.43
CA GLY A 188 -1.27 10.05 2.39
C GLY A 188 -1.22 11.18 1.39
N TYR A 189 -2.38 11.62 0.96
CA TYR A 189 -2.53 12.68 -0.02
C TYR A 189 -3.82 13.48 0.19
N THR A 190 -3.77 14.68 -0.34
CA THR A 190 -4.90 15.57 -0.59
C THR A 190 -5.08 15.69 -2.11
N PRO A 191 -6.06 16.41 -2.63
CA PRO A 191 -6.17 16.61 -4.07
C PRO A 191 -4.92 17.22 -4.73
N GLU A 192 -4.13 18.01 -3.98
CA GLU A 192 -2.99 18.76 -4.54
C GLU A 192 -1.61 18.22 -4.13
N LEU A 193 -1.51 17.41 -3.08
CA LEU A 193 -0.21 17.01 -2.54
C LEU A 193 -0.21 15.59 -2.02
N LEU A 194 0.73 14.77 -2.50
CA LEU A 194 1.06 13.43 -2.02
C LEU A 194 2.36 13.48 -1.22
N ALA A 195 2.35 12.90 -0.02
CA ALA A 195 3.51 12.77 0.83
C ALA A 195 3.56 11.42 1.53
N GLY A 196 4.77 10.96 1.85
CA GLY A 196 4.99 9.76 2.65
C GLY A 196 5.87 10.05 3.86
N THR A 197 5.62 9.34 4.94
CA THR A 197 6.44 9.35 6.14
C THR A 197 6.80 7.95 6.55
N TRP A 198 8.04 7.79 6.94
CA TRP A 198 8.60 6.57 7.48
C TRP A 198 9.28 6.84 8.81
N VAL A 199 9.14 5.91 9.72
CA VAL A 199 9.83 5.90 11.01
C VAL A 199 10.35 4.48 11.21
N GLY A 200 11.63 4.34 11.40
CA GLY A 200 12.29 3.06 11.57
C GLY A 200 13.75 3.25 11.93
N CYS A 201 14.48 2.16 12.04
CA CYS A 201 15.92 2.13 12.23
C CYS A 201 16.59 1.60 10.94
N GLU A 202 17.87 1.97 10.72
CA GLU A 202 18.67 1.40 9.62
C GLU A 202 18.86 -0.11 9.78
N ASP A 203 18.97 -0.58 11.03
CA ASP A 203 18.96 -2.00 11.32
C ASP A 203 17.50 -2.51 11.37
N PRO A 204 17.08 -3.36 10.42
CA PRO A 204 15.71 -3.86 10.33
C PRO A 204 15.32 -4.80 11.48
N PHE A 205 16.28 -5.22 12.32
CA PHE A 205 16.03 -6.09 13.47
C PHE A 205 15.83 -5.32 14.79
N ILE A 206 15.99 -3.99 14.77
CA ILE A 206 15.75 -3.16 15.96
C ILE A 206 14.26 -2.78 16.02
N PRO A 207 13.48 -3.40 16.92
CA PRO A 207 12.08 -3.04 17.10
C PRO A 207 11.93 -1.70 17.82
N ILE A 208 10.87 -0.99 17.47
CA ILE A 208 10.51 0.25 18.16
C ILE A 208 9.66 -0.14 19.36
N TYR A 209 10.27 -0.16 20.54
CA TYR A 209 9.60 -0.45 21.79
C TYR A 209 8.77 0.74 22.26
N SER A 210 7.51 0.75 21.91
CA SER A 210 6.54 1.71 22.42
C SER A 210 5.15 1.10 22.38
N SER A 211 4.35 1.35 23.40
CA SER A 211 2.90 1.02 23.37
C SER A 211 2.17 1.68 22.21
N ASN A 212 2.79 2.70 21.60
CA ASN A 212 2.28 3.45 20.47
C ASN A 212 3.20 3.30 19.24
N SER A 213 3.60 2.08 18.91
CA SER A 213 4.43 1.78 17.75
C SER A 213 3.60 1.51 16.49
N GLY A 214 4.21 1.76 15.33
CA GLY A 214 3.62 1.48 14.02
C GLY A 214 3.17 2.72 13.25
N GLY A 215 2.68 2.49 12.04
CA GLY A 215 2.36 3.55 11.08
C GLY A 215 1.25 4.50 11.54
N ALA A 216 0.25 3.96 12.26
CA ALA A 216 -0.87 4.75 12.79
C ALA A 216 -0.44 5.76 13.86
N GLU A 217 0.49 5.35 14.74
CA GLU A 217 0.88 6.08 15.93
C GLU A 217 2.11 6.94 15.71
N MET A 218 2.98 6.58 14.79
CA MET A 218 4.27 7.22 14.58
C MET A 218 4.34 8.01 13.29
N SER A 219 3.93 7.42 12.17
CA SER A 219 4.12 8.02 10.84
C SER A 219 2.93 8.90 10.42
N ALA A 220 1.70 8.47 10.67
CA ALA A 220 0.52 9.26 10.33
C ALA A 220 0.47 10.62 11.05
N PRO A 221 0.82 10.75 12.36
CA PRO A 221 0.93 12.06 13.01
C PRO A 221 2.00 12.97 12.41
N LYS A 222 3.16 12.42 12.01
CA LYS A 222 4.23 13.21 11.36
C LYS A 222 3.77 13.76 10.01
N TRP A 223 3.07 12.94 9.23
CA TRP A 223 2.45 13.37 7.99
C TRP A 223 1.42 14.48 8.26
N GLY A 224 0.56 14.31 9.27
CA GLY A 224 -0.44 15.31 9.64
C GLY A 224 0.17 16.65 10.01
N LEU A 225 1.24 16.65 10.80
CA LEU A 225 1.98 17.86 11.17
C LEU A 225 2.64 18.52 9.95
N PHE A 226 3.29 17.73 9.10
CA PHE A 226 3.90 18.21 7.85
C PHE A 226 2.86 18.90 6.97
N MET A 227 1.78 18.22 6.66
CA MET A 227 0.71 18.76 5.79
C MET A 227 0.04 19.99 6.39
N SER A 228 -0.22 19.99 7.71
CA SER A 228 -0.76 21.17 8.40
C SER A 228 0.13 22.40 8.23
N ASN A 229 1.45 22.24 8.37
CA ASN A 229 2.41 23.32 8.14
C ASN A 229 2.46 23.77 6.69
N VAL A 230 2.41 22.83 5.74
CA VAL A 230 2.37 23.15 4.29
C VAL A 230 1.14 23.99 3.96
N TYR A 231 -0.04 23.60 4.43
CA TYR A 231 -1.29 24.34 4.17
C TYR A 231 -1.39 25.66 4.94
N ALA A 232 -0.67 25.81 6.03
CA ALA A 232 -0.60 27.07 6.77
C ALA A 232 0.33 28.09 6.10
N ASP A 233 1.32 27.66 5.34
CA ASP A 233 2.28 28.55 4.67
C ASP A 233 1.70 29.18 3.42
N LYS A 234 1.35 30.45 3.51
CA LYS A 234 0.76 31.23 2.41
C LYS A 234 1.69 31.46 1.20
N ARG A 235 2.96 31.16 1.32
CA ARG A 235 3.93 31.26 0.21
C ARG A 235 3.86 30.07 -0.73
N LEU A 236 3.29 28.94 -0.26
CA LEU A 236 3.15 27.73 -1.04
C LEU A 236 1.85 27.77 -1.87
N PRO A 237 1.81 27.14 -3.06
CA PRO A 237 0.69 27.23 -4.00
C PRO A 237 -0.50 26.33 -3.66
N TYR A 238 -0.50 25.68 -2.48
CA TYR A 238 -1.51 24.69 -2.07
C TYR A 238 -2.72 25.31 -1.38
N GLY A 239 -3.83 24.58 -1.33
CA GLY A 239 -5.06 24.97 -0.67
C GLY A 239 -6.11 25.59 -1.61
N LYS A 240 -5.93 25.46 -2.92
CA LYS A 240 -6.87 25.89 -3.95
C LYS A 240 -7.92 24.82 -4.23
N VAL A 241 -7.54 23.56 -4.22
CA VAL A 241 -8.41 22.41 -4.41
C VAL A 241 -8.53 21.64 -3.10
N THR A 242 -9.72 21.66 -2.50
CA THR A 242 -9.95 21.09 -1.17
C THR A 242 -10.69 19.75 -1.20
N SER A 243 -11.30 19.38 -2.32
CA SER A 243 -12.07 18.15 -2.48
C SER A 243 -11.59 17.35 -3.70
N PHE A 244 -11.66 16.03 -3.60
CA PHE A 244 -11.43 15.18 -4.75
C PHE A 244 -12.62 15.27 -5.72
N GLU A 245 -12.33 15.49 -6.99
CA GLU A 245 -13.36 15.59 -8.01
C GLU A 245 -14.00 14.22 -8.28
N GLN A 246 -15.32 14.14 -8.09
CA GLN A 246 -16.06 12.92 -8.40
C GLN A 246 -16.32 12.82 -9.89
N PRO A 247 -15.95 11.71 -10.56
CA PRO A 247 -16.24 11.48 -11.97
C PRO A 247 -17.73 11.57 -12.28
N ALA A 248 -18.06 12.07 -13.46
CA ALA A 248 -19.45 12.27 -13.87
C ALA A 248 -20.28 10.96 -13.84
N GLU A 249 -19.66 9.85 -14.20
CA GLU A 249 -20.30 8.52 -14.20
C GLU A 249 -20.65 8.00 -12.79
N LEU A 250 -19.99 8.48 -11.76
CA LEU A 250 -20.23 8.07 -10.36
C LEU A 250 -21.13 9.04 -9.58
N LYS A 251 -21.48 10.21 -10.13
CA LYS A 251 -22.25 11.26 -9.41
C LYS A 251 -23.58 10.79 -8.84
N ASN A 252 -24.24 9.87 -9.52
CA ASN A 252 -25.54 9.35 -9.10
C ASN A 252 -25.44 7.96 -8.42
N ASN A 253 -24.24 7.47 -8.19
CA ASN A 253 -24.07 6.18 -7.53
C ASN A 253 -24.20 6.35 -6.00
N PRO A 254 -25.23 5.74 -5.36
CA PRO A 254 -25.52 5.91 -3.95
C PRO A 254 -24.39 5.43 -3.02
N ILE A 255 -23.52 4.54 -3.49
CA ILE A 255 -22.35 4.04 -2.71
C ILE A 255 -21.44 5.18 -2.28
N PHE A 256 -21.29 6.21 -3.12
CA PHE A 256 -20.39 7.33 -2.87
C PHE A 256 -21.04 8.50 -2.13
N ALA A 257 -22.34 8.42 -1.82
CA ALA A 257 -22.96 9.37 -0.92
C ALA A 257 -22.33 9.25 0.48
N GLU A 258 -21.98 10.38 1.11
CA GLU A 258 -21.17 10.44 2.33
C GLU A 258 -21.72 9.52 3.44
N GLN A 259 -23.03 9.61 3.73
CA GLN A 259 -23.66 8.78 4.76
C GLN A 259 -23.64 7.30 4.43
N ASN A 260 -23.88 6.94 3.17
CA ASN A 260 -23.86 5.54 2.75
C ASN A 260 -22.46 4.97 2.82
N PHE A 261 -21.47 5.73 2.35
CA PHE A 261 -20.07 5.29 2.42
C PHE A 261 -19.59 5.12 3.87
N ALA A 262 -20.01 6.02 4.79
CA ALA A 262 -19.71 5.87 6.21
C ALA A 262 -20.30 4.57 6.79
N ASN A 263 -21.55 4.25 6.47
CA ASN A 263 -22.19 3.01 6.90
C ASN A 263 -21.45 1.78 6.35
N ILE A 264 -21.07 1.81 5.07
CA ILE A 264 -20.32 0.72 4.43
C ILE A 264 -18.96 0.53 5.10
N ALA A 265 -18.24 1.62 5.35
CA ALA A 265 -16.88 1.58 5.92
C ALA A 265 -16.85 1.17 7.40
N THR A 266 -18.00 1.19 8.09
CA THR A 266 -18.14 0.80 9.50
C THR A 266 -18.95 -0.48 9.70
N SER A 267 -19.46 -1.10 8.65
CA SER A 267 -20.34 -2.27 8.70
C SER A 267 -19.67 -3.59 9.09
N GLY A 268 -18.61 -3.56 9.83
CA GLY A 268 -18.02 -4.71 10.52
C GLY A 268 -17.95 -4.48 12.03
N ASP A 269 -18.12 -3.24 12.49
CA ASP A 269 -18.01 -2.88 13.91
C ASP A 269 -19.18 -3.37 14.78
N SER A 270 -20.29 -3.82 14.17
CA SER A 270 -21.50 -4.18 14.93
C SER A 270 -21.45 -5.55 15.61
N LEU A 271 -20.43 -6.35 15.37
CA LEU A 271 -20.25 -7.64 16.03
C LEU A 271 -19.29 -7.60 17.23
N ASP A 272 -18.54 -6.49 17.41
CA ASP A 272 -17.43 -6.40 18.37
C ASP A 272 -17.64 -5.42 19.53
N ALA A 273 -18.87 -4.93 19.77
CA ALA A 273 -19.10 -3.96 20.85
C ALA A 273 -18.97 -4.55 22.25
N GLU A 274 -18.81 -5.85 22.43
CA GLU A 274 -18.73 -6.49 23.77
C GLU A 274 -17.39 -7.16 24.12
N GLU A 275 -16.40 -7.27 23.20
CA GLU A 275 -15.19 -8.06 23.50
C GLU A 275 -13.86 -7.48 23.01
N ASN A 276 -13.68 -6.17 22.86
CA ASN A 276 -12.38 -5.63 22.43
C ASN A 276 -11.67 -4.81 23.49
N THR A 277 -11.37 -5.44 24.60
CA THR A 277 -10.17 -5.15 25.36
C THR A 277 -9.21 -6.33 25.12
N ASP A 278 -8.12 -6.09 24.34
CA ASP A 278 -6.90 -6.90 24.46
C ASP A 278 -6.69 -8.15 23.58
N HIS A 279 -6.93 -8.07 22.28
CA HIS A 279 -6.46 -9.12 21.35
C HIS A 279 -5.44 -8.65 20.29
N ARG A 280 -4.70 -7.56 20.55
CA ARG A 280 -3.57 -7.16 19.71
C ARG A 280 -2.32 -8.00 19.94
N ASP A 281 -2.21 -8.67 21.08
CA ASP A 281 -1.01 -9.39 21.52
C ASP A 281 -1.02 -10.89 21.23
N ASP A 282 -2.18 -11.51 21.00
CA ASP A 282 -2.26 -12.98 20.83
C ASP A 282 -1.89 -13.50 19.42
N LEU A 283 -1.62 -12.64 18.45
CA LEU A 283 -1.01 -13.06 17.18
C LEU A 283 0.54 -13.08 17.23
N MET A 284 1.11 -12.76 18.35
CA MET A 284 2.52 -12.94 18.69
C MET A 284 2.75 -14.31 19.35
N GLY A 285 2.25 -15.36 18.74
CA GLY A 285 2.69 -16.70 19.09
C GLY A 285 4.19 -16.80 18.86
N ASN A 286 4.95 -16.85 19.93
CA ASN A 286 6.33 -17.30 19.95
C ASN A 286 6.38 -18.72 19.39
N GLU A 287 6.57 -18.85 18.10
CA GLU A 287 7.17 -20.03 17.52
C GLU A 287 8.61 -19.68 17.15
N GLU A 288 9.48 -19.74 18.16
CA GLU A 288 10.84 -20.20 17.99
C GLU A 288 10.77 -21.66 17.54
N GLY A 289 10.34 -21.86 16.30
CA GLY A 289 10.54 -23.08 15.55
C GLY A 289 11.84 -22.93 14.79
N ASP A 290 12.93 -23.37 15.39
CA ASP A 290 14.20 -23.64 14.74
C ASP A 290 13.97 -24.54 13.52
N VAL A 291 13.66 -23.93 12.38
CA VAL A 291 13.72 -24.59 11.08
C VAL A 291 15.14 -24.38 10.58
N THR A 292 16.03 -25.19 11.09
CA THR A 292 17.34 -25.37 10.49
C THR A 292 17.14 -25.76 9.01
N ASP A 293 17.72 -24.98 8.12
CA ASP A 293 17.79 -25.12 6.64
C ASP A 293 18.44 -26.45 6.18
N ASP A 294 18.72 -27.36 7.08
CA ASP A 294 19.46 -28.60 6.84
C ASP A 294 18.61 -29.73 6.23
N LYS A 295 17.29 -29.58 6.16
CA LYS A 295 16.39 -30.59 5.56
C LYS A 295 16.11 -30.37 4.07
N LEU A 296 16.18 -29.13 3.59
CA LEU A 296 15.98 -28.81 2.16
C LEU A 296 17.24 -29.06 1.31
N LEU A 297 18.42 -29.11 1.95
CA LEU A 297 19.67 -29.38 1.23
C LEU A 297 19.97 -30.89 1.07
N LYS A 298 19.31 -31.78 1.81
CA LYS A 298 19.54 -33.23 1.69
C LYS A 298 18.75 -33.91 0.58
N ASP A 299 17.63 -33.34 0.14
CA ASP A 299 16.84 -33.92 -0.96
C ASP A 299 17.30 -33.48 -2.36
N SER A 300 18.15 -32.45 -2.47
CA SER A 300 18.71 -32.00 -3.73
C SER A 300 20.04 -32.72 -4.12
N ALA A 301 20.66 -33.42 -3.18
CA ALA A 301 21.96 -34.11 -3.40
C ALA A 301 21.85 -35.53 -3.99
N ALA A 302 20.63 -36.06 -4.22
CA ALA A 302 20.44 -37.45 -4.68
C ALA A 302 20.22 -37.62 -6.19
N LYS A 303 20.29 -36.56 -7.03
CA LYS A 303 20.31 -36.71 -8.48
C LYS A 303 21.71 -36.46 -9.06
N LYS A 304 22.52 -37.51 -9.11
CA LYS A 304 23.77 -37.52 -9.86
C LYS A 304 23.47 -37.30 -11.34
N ILE A 305 23.83 -36.12 -11.86
CA ILE A 305 23.86 -35.83 -13.29
C ILE A 305 25.08 -36.52 -13.86
N LYS A 306 24.87 -37.46 -14.84
CA LYS A 306 25.93 -38.06 -15.60
C LYS A 306 26.63 -36.99 -16.46
N PRO A 307 27.96 -36.98 -16.55
CA PRO A 307 28.67 -36.03 -17.40
C PRO A 307 28.42 -36.35 -18.89
N ALA A 308 28.18 -35.28 -19.67
CA ALA A 308 28.08 -35.38 -21.13
C ALA A 308 29.43 -35.76 -21.77
N PRO A 309 29.43 -36.49 -22.90
CA PRO A 309 30.67 -36.94 -23.55
C PRO A 309 31.43 -35.76 -24.18
N LYS A 310 32.75 -35.73 -23.96
CA LYS A 310 33.68 -34.77 -24.58
C LYS A 310 33.67 -34.94 -26.09
N LYS A 311 33.38 -33.90 -26.85
CA LYS A 311 33.66 -33.80 -28.27
C LYS A 311 35.16 -33.72 -28.47
N LYS A 312 35.69 -34.60 -29.34
CA LYS A 312 37.06 -34.57 -29.83
C LYS A 312 37.25 -33.32 -30.70
N GLU A 313 38.30 -32.56 -30.45
CA GLU A 313 38.87 -31.61 -31.39
C GLU A 313 39.39 -32.41 -32.57
N SER A 314 39.01 -32.05 -33.79
CA SER A 314 39.70 -32.40 -35.03
C SER A 314 40.01 -31.12 -35.76
N ASP A 315 41.27 -30.98 -36.04
CA ASP A 315 41.93 -30.01 -36.86
C ASP A 315 41.14 -29.55 -38.10
N TYR A 316 40.97 -28.20 -38.24
CA TYR A 316 41.40 -27.43 -39.40
C TYR A 316 41.26 -25.96 -39.08
#